data_ff59d642c6d1af76155e6611d328cf62
#
_entry.id   ff59d642c6d1af76155e6611d328cf62
#
_cell.length_a   1.000
_cell.length_b   1.000
_cell.length_c   1.000
_cell.angle_alpha   90.00
_cell.angle_beta   90.00
_cell.angle_gamma   90.00
#
_symmetry.space_group_name_H-M   'P 1'
#
loop_
_entity.id
_entity.type
_entity.pdbx_description
1 polymer ?
#
loop_
_entity_poly.entity_id
_entity_poly.type
_entity_poly.pdbx_seq_one_letter_code
_entity_poly.pdbx_strand_id
1 'polypeptide(L)'
;MFDSLAEKLQATLSDVRGRGTLTEDDVNAAMREIRLALLEADVNFKVVKSFTSAVKERALGADVIGKLNPGQQVVKIVSDELTELMGGAAGDISFSSRPPTVVLMAGLQGSGKTTATAKLARYLREQHGSSVAVAACDVYRPAAVDQLIKVGHQAGATVYEQGTDQDPVKIAAWARDRAQTEGKDVLIIDTSGRLHVDQELMAELANIKKAVKPHDVLLVVDAMTGQDAVNVAEQFAEVVQFDGVVMTKLDGDARGGAALSVKAITGKPILFASTGEKLDQFERFHPDRMAQRILGMGDMMTLIEKAESAYDEERAAELERKLRKSEFGLDDFLEQMRQIRRLGPLQSLIGMIPGMGKELRGVKVDEREFDRIQAIILSMTPQERRHPELIKGSRRLRIAKGSGTNVQAVKQLIKQFEQMRKVMRSVAQGRMPDLGALMRQAR
;
A
#
# COMPACT_ATOMS: atom_id res chain seq x y z
N MET A 1 -8.28 0.76 4.84
CA MET A 1 -7.68 2.12 4.70
C MET A 1 -8.76 3.08 4.25
N PHE A 2 -9.04 4.12 5.02
CA PHE A 2 -10.07 5.15 4.75
C PHE A 2 -11.52 4.66 4.57
N ASP A 3 -11.85 3.43 4.96
CA ASP A 3 -13.14 2.82 4.59
C ASP A 3 -14.34 3.59 5.15
N SER A 4 -14.27 4.06 6.40
CA SER A 4 -15.32 4.85 7.03
C SER A 4 -15.52 6.22 6.37
N LEU A 5 -14.41 6.93 6.07
CA LEU A 5 -14.44 8.22 5.38
C LEU A 5 -14.95 8.06 3.94
N ALA A 6 -14.42 7.06 3.24
CA ALA A 6 -14.80 6.78 1.86
C ALA A 6 -16.29 6.48 1.72
N GLU A 7 -16.87 5.68 2.61
CA GLU A 7 -18.30 5.35 2.58
C GLU A 7 -19.16 6.60 2.70
N LYS A 8 -18.85 7.49 3.64
CA LYS A 8 -19.61 8.72 3.86
C LYS A 8 -19.48 9.72 2.72
N LEU A 9 -18.24 9.95 2.24
CA LEU A 9 -18.02 10.86 1.12
C LEU A 9 -18.65 10.37 -0.17
N GLN A 10 -18.57 9.05 -0.46
CA GLN A 10 -19.22 8.46 -1.61
C GLN A 10 -20.74 8.57 -1.55
N ALA A 11 -21.37 8.38 -0.38
CA ALA A 11 -22.80 8.55 -0.20
C ALA A 11 -23.22 9.99 -0.52
N THR A 12 -22.56 10.98 0.10
CA THR A 12 -22.84 12.41 -0.13
C THR A 12 -22.65 12.80 -1.59
N LEU A 13 -21.53 12.38 -2.19
CA LEU A 13 -21.20 12.79 -3.57
C LEU A 13 -22.00 12.03 -4.64
N SER A 14 -22.53 10.82 -4.33
CA SER A 14 -23.44 10.12 -5.24
C SER A 14 -24.76 10.86 -5.44
N ASP A 15 -25.27 11.47 -4.38
CA ASP A 15 -26.49 12.29 -4.44
C ASP A 15 -26.27 13.59 -5.25
N VAL A 16 -25.13 14.22 -5.05
CA VAL A 16 -24.72 15.42 -5.81
C VAL A 16 -24.52 15.07 -7.29
N ARG A 17 -23.84 13.98 -7.60
CA ARG A 17 -23.52 13.52 -8.96
C ARG A 17 -24.76 13.22 -9.80
N GLY A 18 -25.83 12.75 -9.17
CA GLY A 18 -27.10 12.40 -9.84
C GLY A 18 -27.94 13.61 -10.23
N ARG A 19 -27.65 14.81 -9.73
CA ARG A 19 -28.44 16.01 -9.98
C ARG A 19 -28.00 16.71 -11.27
N GLY A 20 -28.95 16.95 -12.17
CA GLY A 20 -28.70 17.65 -13.44
C GLY A 20 -28.49 19.14 -13.27
N THR A 21 -28.99 19.73 -12.19
CA THR A 21 -28.81 21.15 -11.79
C THR A 21 -28.45 21.18 -10.32
N LEU A 22 -27.54 22.07 -9.93
CA LEU A 22 -27.17 22.31 -8.53
C LEU A 22 -27.47 23.76 -8.17
N THR A 23 -28.14 23.93 -7.03
CA THR A 23 -28.33 25.25 -6.41
C THR A 23 -27.22 25.51 -5.38
N GLU A 24 -27.07 26.77 -4.95
CA GLU A 24 -26.16 27.08 -3.84
C GLU A 24 -26.51 26.32 -2.55
N ASP A 25 -27.81 26.14 -2.30
CA ASP A 25 -28.27 25.36 -1.14
C ASP A 25 -27.87 23.88 -1.21
N ASP A 26 -27.87 23.26 -2.40
CA ASP A 26 -27.41 21.90 -2.61
C ASP A 26 -25.91 21.78 -2.33
N VAL A 27 -25.10 22.73 -2.80
CA VAL A 27 -23.66 22.80 -2.52
C VAL A 27 -23.42 22.97 -1.01
N ASN A 28 -24.15 23.89 -0.36
CA ASN A 28 -24.04 24.11 1.08
C ASN A 28 -24.44 22.88 1.90
N ALA A 29 -25.45 22.14 1.47
CA ALA A 29 -25.85 20.89 2.12
C ALA A 29 -24.76 19.83 1.98
N ALA A 30 -24.24 19.62 0.77
CA ALA A 30 -23.15 18.69 0.53
C ALA A 30 -21.89 19.04 1.35
N MET A 31 -21.53 20.32 1.43
CA MET A 31 -20.38 20.78 2.22
C MET A 31 -20.57 20.53 3.72
N ARG A 32 -21.80 20.61 4.25
CA ARG A 32 -22.07 20.26 5.65
C ARG A 32 -21.82 18.78 5.91
N GLU A 33 -22.29 17.90 5.04
CA GLU A 33 -22.10 16.45 5.16
C GLU A 33 -20.62 16.07 5.01
N ILE A 34 -19.91 16.64 4.01
CA ILE A 34 -18.47 16.43 3.83
C ILE A 34 -17.69 16.90 5.06
N ARG A 35 -18.04 18.07 5.63
CA ARG A 35 -17.43 18.57 6.85
C ARG A 35 -17.61 17.60 8.01
N LEU A 36 -18.81 17.08 8.21
CA LEU A 36 -19.10 16.10 9.28
C LEU A 36 -18.29 14.83 9.06
N ALA A 37 -18.27 14.30 7.83
CA ALA A 37 -17.50 13.09 7.49
C ALA A 37 -16.00 13.25 7.78
N LEU A 38 -15.41 14.39 7.44
CA LEU A 38 -14.00 14.68 7.72
C LEU A 38 -13.72 14.83 9.23
N LEU A 39 -14.61 15.47 9.99
CA LEU A 39 -14.46 15.60 11.45
C LEU A 39 -14.58 14.25 12.15
N GLU A 40 -15.54 13.40 11.74
CA GLU A 40 -15.67 12.04 12.25
C GLU A 40 -14.50 11.12 11.86
N ALA A 41 -13.85 11.44 10.73
CA ALA A 41 -12.61 10.80 10.33
C ALA A 41 -11.38 11.32 11.09
N ASP A 42 -11.57 12.13 12.12
CA ASP A 42 -10.51 12.71 12.95
C ASP A 42 -9.53 13.63 12.16
N VAL A 43 -10.03 14.32 11.13
CA VAL A 43 -9.25 15.34 10.41
C VAL A 43 -9.19 16.62 11.26
N ASN A 44 -8.03 17.28 11.26
CA ASN A 44 -7.81 18.51 12.02
C ASN A 44 -8.83 19.59 11.65
N PHE A 45 -9.44 20.22 12.66
CA PHE A 45 -10.51 21.22 12.47
C PHE A 45 -10.12 22.38 11.53
N LYS A 46 -8.89 22.92 11.67
CA LYS A 46 -8.40 23.99 10.79
C LYS A 46 -8.34 23.53 9.33
N VAL A 47 -7.88 22.30 9.13
CA VAL A 47 -7.80 21.64 7.81
C VAL A 47 -9.18 21.46 7.20
N VAL A 48 -10.14 20.95 7.97
CA VAL A 48 -11.54 20.77 7.53
C VAL A 48 -12.15 22.10 7.12
N LYS A 49 -11.93 23.15 7.92
CA LYS A 49 -12.46 24.50 7.63
C LYS A 49 -11.87 25.06 6.32
N SER A 50 -10.56 24.99 6.14
CA SER A 50 -9.88 25.43 4.93
C SER A 50 -10.36 24.67 3.70
N PHE A 51 -10.38 23.34 3.78
CA PHE A 51 -10.84 22.45 2.71
C PHE A 51 -12.27 22.76 2.27
N THR A 52 -13.23 22.82 3.21
CA THR A 52 -14.64 23.08 2.87
C THR A 52 -14.85 24.49 2.30
N SER A 53 -14.06 25.48 2.74
CA SER A 53 -14.09 26.82 2.17
C SER A 53 -13.56 26.84 0.73
N ALA A 54 -12.42 26.18 0.47
CA ALA A 54 -11.84 26.11 -0.86
C ALA A 54 -12.75 25.39 -1.86
N VAL A 55 -13.32 24.24 -1.46
CA VAL A 55 -14.29 23.51 -2.31
C VAL A 55 -15.52 24.37 -2.60
N LYS A 56 -16.08 25.03 -1.58
CA LYS A 56 -17.27 25.90 -1.75
C LYS A 56 -16.98 27.06 -2.70
N GLU A 57 -15.87 27.77 -2.52
CA GLU A 57 -15.46 28.89 -3.37
C GLU A 57 -15.32 28.46 -4.83
N ARG A 58 -14.64 27.35 -5.09
CA ARG A 58 -14.47 26.78 -6.43
C ARG A 58 -15.78 26.29 -7.03
N ALA A 59 -16.64 25.66 -6.23
CA ALA A 59 -17.93 25.14 -6.70
C ALA A 59 -18.92 26.24 -7.08
N LEU A 60 -18.91 27.37 -6.35
CA LEU A 60 -19.78 28.53 -6.63
C LEU A 60 -19.17 29.47 -7.66
N GLY A 61 -17.83 29.56 -7.78
CA GLY A 61 -17.13 30.42 -8.75
C GLY A 61 -16.86 29.73 -10.10
N ALA A 62 -17.09 28.45 -10.22
CA ALA A 62 -16.85 27.74 -11.47
C ALA A 62 -17.95 28.03 -12.47
N ASP A 63 -17.70 28.92 -13.43
CA ASP A 63 -18.44 28.94 -14.69
C ASP A 63 -18.41 27.51 -15.25
N VAL A 64 -19.60 27.00 -15.64
CA VAL A 64 -19.79 25.62 -16.14
C VAL A 64 -18.98 25.48 -17.42
N ILE A 65 -17.71 25.08 -17.29
CA ILE A 65 -16.81 24.90 -18.41
C ILE A 65 -16.94 23.44 -18.90
N GLY A 66 -17.52 23.29 -20.07
CA GLY A 66 -17.41 22.07 -20.85
C GLY A 66 -18.50 21.01 -20.62
N LYS A 67 -18.19 19.77 -20.93
CA LYS A 67 -19.12 18.64 -21.08
C LYS A 67 -19.54 17.95 -19.78
N LEU A 68 -19.06 18.40 -18.62
CA LEU A 68 -19.41 17.82 -17.33
C LEU A 68 -20.67 18.50 -16.78
N ASN A 69 -21.59 17.71 -16.20
CA ASN A 69 -22.70 18.26 -15.48
C ASN A 69 -22.23 18.90 -14.14
N PRO A 70 -23.00 19.81 -13.52
CA PRO A 70 -22.58 20.51 -12.30
C PRO A 70 -22.18 19.55 -11.15
N GLY A 71 -22.89 18.44 -10.97
CA GLY A 71 -22.55 17.45 -9.95
C GLY A 71 -21.20 16.77 -10.21
N GLN A 72 -20.86 16.47 -11.46
CA GLN A 72 -19.54 15.93 -11.80
C GLN A 72 -18.43 16.94 -11.55
N GLN A 73 -18.70 18.22 -11.76
CA GLN A 73 -17.72 19.28 -11.45
C GLN A 73 -17.44 19.39 -9.96
N VAL A 74 -18.46 19.34 -9.10
CA VAL A 74 -18.25 19.33 -7.64
C VAL A 74 -17.44 18.12 -7.21
N VAL A 75 -17.71 16.92 -7.73
CA VAL A 75 -16.91 15.72 -7.44
C VAL A 75 -15.45 15.90 -7.86
N LYS A 76 -15.21 16.50 -9.03
CA LYS A 76 -13.87 16.80 -9.51
C LYS A 76 -13.15 17.80 -8.60
N ILE A 77 -13.82 18.89 -8.21
CA ILE A 77 -13.27 19.90 -7.29
C ILE A 77 -12.89 19.25 -5.95
N VAL A 78 -13.77 18.41 -5.38
CA VAL A 78 -13.48 17.68 -4.15
C VAL A 78 -12.27 16.75 -4.31
N SER A 79 -12.14 16.07 -5.45
CA SER A 79 -10.99 15.23 -5.76
C SER A 79 -9.69 16.01 -5.84
N ASP A 80 -9.70 17.13 -6.55
CA ASP A 80 -8.54 18.01 -6.72
C ASP A 80 -8.10 18.59 -5.35
N GLU A 81 -9.05 19.07 -4.54
CA GLU A 81 -8.76 19.61 -3.21
C GLU A 81 -8.27 18.54 -2.22
N LEU A 82 -8.80 17.31 -2.27
CA LEU A 82 -8.26 16.20 -1.47
C LEU A 82 -6.83 15.85 -1.89
N THR A 83 -6.55 15.85 -3.18
CA THR A 83 -5.21 15.61 -3.71
C THR A 83 -4.24 16.69 -3.22
N GLU A 84 -4.60 17.96 -3.34
CA GLU A 84 -3.78 19.08 -2.88
C GLU A 84 -3.56 19.05 -1.37
N LEU A 85 -4.60 18.73 -0.61
CA LEU A 85 -4.54 18.59 0.84
C LEU A 85 -3.50 17.54 1.29
N MET A 86 -3.39 16.45 0.55
CA MET A 86 -2.42 15.36 0.82
C MET A 86 -1.03 15.61 0.24
N GLY A 87 -0.83 16.69 -0.54
CA GLY A 87 0.49 17.07 -1.04
C GLY A 87 0.61 17.31 -2.54
N GLY A 88 -0.47 17.17 -3.30
CA GLY A 88 -0.53 17.40 -4.73
C GLY A 88 0.12 16.29 -5.54
N ALA A 89 1.45 16.28 -5.59
CA ALA A 89 2.23 15.26 -6.31
C ALA A 89 2.94 14.30 -5.36
N ALA A 90 3.19 13.08 -5.84
CA ALA A 90 4.01 12.11 -5.11
C ALA A 90 5.46 12.61 -4.99
N GLY A 91 5.99 12.62 -3.76
CA GLY A 91 7.38 12.93 -3.48
C GLY A 91 8.27 11.68 -3.53
N ASP A 92 9.59 11.87 -3.44
CA ASP A 92 10.60 10.82 -3.30
C ASP A 92 11.76 11.32 -2.44
N ILE A 93 12.71 10.44 -2.09
CA ILE A 93 13.93 10.83 -1.42
C ILE A 93 14.85 11.61 -2.36
N SER A 94 15.71 12.45 -1.76
CA SER A 94 16.70 13.27 -2.48
C SER A 94 18.00 12.50 -2.67
N PHE A 95 18.20 11.88 -3.84
CA PHE A 95 19.43 11.15 -4.11
C PHE A 95 20.62 12.08 -4.24
N SER A 96 21.71 11.74 -3.53
CA SER A 96 22.98 12.45 -3.61
C SER A 96 23.70 12.14 -4.92
N SER A 97 24.32 13.17 -5.51
CA SER A 97 25.25 12.98 -6.64
C SER A 97 26.57 12.29 -6.23
N ARG A 98 26.84 12.22 -4.92
CA ARG A 98 28.01 11.55 -4.33
C ARG A 98 27.54 10.56 -3.27
N PRO A 99 27.54 9.26 -3.57
CA PRO A 99 27.15 8.23 -2.61
C PRO A 99 28.02 8.22 -1.34
N PRO A 100 27.45 7.79 -0.19
CA PRO A 100 26.10 7.35 -0.02
C PRO A 100 25.08 8.49 0.13
N THR A 101 23.87 8.33 -0.39
CA THR A 101 22.72 9.09 0.08
C THR A 101 22.42 8.69 1.51
N VAL A 102 22.41 9.62 2.44
CA VAL A 102 22.15 9.35 3.87
C VAL A 102 20.73 9.76 4.21
N VAL A 103 19.93 8.81 4.70
CA VAL A 103 18.56 9.00 5.15
C VAL A 103 18.51 8.74 6.66
N LEU A 104 17.97 9.70 7.43
CA LEU A 104 17.80 9.59 8.87
C LEU A 104 16.33 9.30 9.19
N MET A 105 16.05 8.18 9.88
CA MET A 105 14.71 7.81 10.32
C MET A 105 14.45 8.33 11.72
N ALA A 106 13.48 9.22 11.91
CA ALA A 106 13.10 9.81 13.19
C ALA A 106 11.66 9.44 13.55
N GLY A 107 11.27 9.54 14.82
CA GLY A 107 9.90 9.29 15.30
C GLY A 107 9.83 8.67 16.68
N LEU A 108 8.61 8.53 17.21
CA LEU A 108 8.38 7.99 18.55
C LEU A 108 8.56 6.46 18.61
N GLN A 109 8.65 5.94 19.82
CA GLN A 109 8.65 4.49 20.07
C GLN A 109 7.32 3.88 19.58
N GLY A 110 7.38 2.73 18.92
CA GLY A 110 6.20 2.04 18.41
C GLY A 110 5.64 2.60 17.09
N SER A 111 6.19 3.70 16.56
CA SER A 111 5.77 4.24 15.25
C SER A 111 6.16 3.35 14.05
N GLY A 112 6.97 2.32 14.27
CA GLY A 112 7.38 1.38 13.21
C GLY A 112 8.67 1.76 12.47
N LYS A 113 9.56 2.60 13.04
CA LYS A 113 10.81 3.04 12.41
C LYS A 113 11.67 1.89 11.88
N THR A 114 12.03 0.93 12.73
CA THR A 114 12.89 -0.19 12.37
C THR A 114 12.31 -1.02 11.21
N THR A 115 11.00 -1.26 11.24
CA THR A 115 10.31 -1.95 10.14
C THR A 115 10.26 -1.08 8.87
N ALA A 116 9.99 0.22 9.00
CA ALA A 116 10.00 1.16 7.88
C ALA A 116 11.39 1.30 7.26
N THR A 117 12.47 1.30 8.08
CA THR A 117 13.87 1.27 7.64
C THR A 117 14.14 0.07 6.71
N ALA A 118 13.75 -1.12 7.14
CA ALA A 118 13.92 -2.33 6.32
C ALA A 118 13.05 -2.32 5.05
N LYS A 119 11.81 -1.82 5.13
CA LYS A 119 10.92 -1.67 3.98
C LYS A 119 11.45 -0.68 2.96
N LEU A 120 11.94 0.48 3.42
CA LEU A 120 12.57 1.48 2.57
C LEU A 120 13.84 0.92 1.91
N ALA A 121 14.67 0.19 2.65
CA ALA A 121 15.84 -0.47 2.11
C ALA A 121 15.48 -1.44 0.97
N ARG A 122 14.46 -2.27 1.18
CA ARG A 122 13.95 -3.17 0.14
C ARG A 122 13.41 -2.41 -1.06
N TYR A 123 12.59 -1.38 -0.83
CA TYR A 123 12.02 -0.54 -1.89
C TYR A 123 13.12 0.07 -2.77
N LEU A 124 14.15 0.66 -2.17
CA LEU A 124 15.25 1.29 -2.89
C LEU A 124 16.08 0.29 -3.71
N ARG A 125 16.23 -0.94 -3.20
CA ARG A 125 16.89 -2.01 -3.95
C ARG A 125 16.06 -2.48 -5.15
N GLU A 126 14.76 -2.68 -4.94
CA GLU A 126 13.88 -3.24 -5.99
C GLU A 126 13.49 -2.21 -7.05
N GLN A 127 13.26 -0.94 -6.66
CA GLN A 127 12.80 0.10 -7.58
C GLN A 127 13.95 0.91 -8.20
N HIS A 128 15.06 1.08 -7.47
CA HIS A 128 16.18 1.91 -7.93
C HIS A 128 17.46 1.10 -8.18
N GLY A 129 17.47 -0.20 -7.91
CA GLY A 129 18.68 -1.04 -8.05
C GLY A 129 19.80 -0.67 -7.08
N SER A 130 19.52 0.12 -6.03
CA SER A 130 20.53 0.69 -5.13
C SER A 130 21.13 -0.37 -4.20
N SER A 131 22.43 -0.27 -3.94
CA SER A 131 23.11 -0.99 -2.85
C SER A 131 22.85 -0.25 -1.54
N VAL A 132 22.12 -0.88 -0.59
CA VAL A 132 21.65 -0.22 0.63
C VAL A 132 22.33 -0.80 1.85
N ALA A 133 22.79 0.09 2.75
CA ALA A 133 23.16 -0.24 4.11
C ALA A 133 22.15 0.37 5.10
N VAL A 134 21.96 -0.29 6.24
CA VAL A 134 21.17 0.23 7.37
C VAL A 134 22.04 0.26 8.63
N ALA A 135 21.91 1.30 9.45
CA ALA A 135 22.69 1.46 10.69
C ALA A 135 21.78 1.39 11.92
N ALA A 136 22.14 0.55 12.90
CA ALA A 136 21.42 0.37 14.15
C ALA A 136 21.89 1.41 15.18
N CYS A 137 21.14 2.50 15.32
CA CYS A 137 21.41 3.53 16.33
C CYS A 137 20.39 3.54 17.49
N ASP A 138 19.46 2.58 17.58
CA ASP A 138 18.62 2.36 18.77
C ASP A 138 19.35 1.49 19.78
N VAL A 139 20.33 2.06 20.45
CA VAL A 139 21.21 1.37 21.41
C VAL A 139 20.54 1.12 22.77
N TYR A 140 19.46 1.83 23.07
CA TYR A 140 18.78 1.72 24.37
C TYR A 140 17.92 0.46 24.49
N ARG A 141 17.68 -0.23 23.37
CA ARG A 141 16.86 -1.44 23.31
C ARG A 141 17.62 -2.53 22.56
N PRO A 142 18.27 -3.46 23.26
CA PRO A 142 19.02 -4.56 22.62
C PRO A 142 18.19 -5.33 21.59
N ALA A 143 16.91 -5.57 21.90
CA ALA A 143 15.99 -6.24 20.97
C ALA A 143 15.73 -5.43 19.68
N ALA A 144 15.93 -4.12 19.67
CA ALA A 144 15.77 -3.31 18.45
C ALA A 144 16.94 -3.50 17.48
N VAL A 145 18.17 -3.63 18.00
CA VAL A 145 19.37 -3.96 17.21
C VAL A 145 19.19 -5.34 16.55
N ASP A 146 18.82 -6.35 17.35
CA ASP A 146 18.56 -7.71 16.82
C ASP A 146 17.43 -7.74 15.80
N GLN A 147 16.39 -6.93 16.05
CA GLN A 147 15.28 -6.78 15.11
C GLN A 147 15.77 -6.20 13.77
N LEU A 148 16.55 -5.09 13.80
CA LEU A 148 17.07 -4.47 12.59
C LEU A 148 17.99 -5.42 11.81
N ILE A 149 18.84 -6.18 12.52
CA ILE A 149 19.69 -7.20 11.90
C ILE A 149 18.82 -8.21 11.11
N LYS A 150 17.79 -8.75 11.75
CA LYS A 150 16.90 -9.73 11.14
C LYS A 150 16.14 -9.18 9.93
N VAL A 151 15.46 -8.03 10.10
CA VAL A 151 14.63 -7.47 9.02
C VAL A 151 15.48 -6.81 7.93
N GLY A 152 16.66 -6.26 8.27
CA GLY A 152 17.61 -5.72 7.31
C GLY A 152 18.17 -6.80 6.38
N HIS A 153 18.56 -7.95 6.92
CA HIS A 153 18.97 -9.10 6.10
C HIS A 153 17.84 -9.63 5.22
N GLN A 154 16.61 -9.69 5.75
CA GLN A 154 15.43 -10.07 4.96
C GLN A 154 15.15 -9.09 3.81
N ALA A 155 15.41 -7.81 4.04
CA ALA A 155 15.33 -6.78 3.00
C ALA A 155 16.53 -6.82 2.02
N GLY A 156 17.54 -7.64 2.30
CA GLY A 156 18.80 -7.77 1.53
C GLY A 156 19.70 -6.55 1.68
N ALA A 157 19.58 -5.80 2.76
CA ALA A 157 20.48 -4.71 3.09
C ALA A 157 21.69 -5.18 3.88
N THR A 158 22.81 -4.44 3.79
CA THR A 158 23.95 -4.61 4.68
C THR A 158 23.64 -3.93 6.01
N VAL A 159 23.78 -4.64 7.13
CA VAL A 159 23.50 -4.06 8.45
C VAL A 159 24.80 -3.66 9.14
N TYR A 160 24.84 -2.42 9.61
CA TYR A 160 25.94 -1.86 10.41
C TYR A 160 25.47 -1.70 11.87
N GLU A 161 26.19 -2.32 12.78
CA GLU A 161 25.94 -2.26 14.22
C GLU A 161 27.25 -2.25 15.01
N GLN A 162 27.25 -1.69 16.20
CA GLN A 162 28.38 -1.68 17.15
C GLN A 162 27.94 -2.04 18.58
N GLY A 163 26.86 -2.82 18.70
CA GLY A 163 26.27 -3.17 19.99
C GLY A 163 25.52 -2.01 20.64
N THR A 164 25.27 -2.13 21.95
CA THR A 164 24.44 -1.19 22.73
C THR A 164 25.23 -0.27 23.65
N ASP A 165 26.56 -0.46 23.76
CA ASP A 165 27.40 0.28 24.70
C ASP A 165 28.06 1.54 24.06
N GLN A 166 27.76 1.82 22.79
CA GLN A 166 28.34 2.94 22.06
C GLN A 166 27.34 4.10 21.94
N ASP A 167 27.90 5.30 21.81
CA ASP A 167 27.13 6.52 21.54
C ASP A 167 26.48 6.45 20.15
N PRO A 168 25.14 6.61 20.02
CA PRO A 168 24.43 6.57 18.72
C PRO A 168 25.00 7.57 17.70
N VAL A 169 25.49 8.73 18.13
CA VAL A 169 26.11 9.73 17.25
C VAL A 169 27.39 9.18 16.60
N LYS A 170 28.22 8.47 17.41
CA LYS A 170 29.44 7.83 16.92
C LYS A 170 29.14 6.67 15.98
N ILE A 171 28.12 5.84 16.29
CA ILE A 171 27.68 4.75 15.43
C ILE A 171 27.24 5.30 14.07
N ALA A 172 26.41 6.35 14.07
CA ALA A 172 25.92 6.97 12.84
C ALA A 172 27.05 7.53 11.97
N ALA A 173 28.02 8.23 12.57
CA ALA A 173 29.18 8.77 11.86
C ALA A 173 30.05 7.65 11.28
N TRP A 174 30.36 6.63 12.08
CA TRP A 174 31.11 5.46 11.65
C TRP A 174 30.39 4.70 10.50
N ALA A 175 29.07 4.52 10.62
CA ALA A 175 28.28 3.84 9.59
C ALA A 175 28.31 4.61 8.24
N ARG A 176 28.27 5.95 8.29
CA ARG A 176 28.40 6.80 7.09
C ARG A 176 29.76 6.60 6.42
N ASP A 177 30.83 6.67 7.20
CA ASP A 177 32.19 6.53 6.66
C ASP A 177 32.42 5.12 6.11
N ARG A 178 31.87 4.11 6.76
CA ARG A 178 31.90 2.72 6.32
C ARG A 178 31.11 2.52 5.03
N ALA A 179 29.89 3.08 4.94
CA ALA A 179 29.07 3.02 3.73
C ALA A 179 29.78 3.66 2.53
N GLN A 180 30.46 4.79 2.75
CA GLN A 180 31.29 5.44 1.73
C GLN A 180 32.45 4.56 1.29
N THR A 181 33.17 3.94 2.24
CA THR A 181 34.31 3.06 1.95
C THR A 181 33.87 1.78 1.21
N GLU A 182 32.73 1.21 1.55
CA GLU A 182 32.17 0.03 0.90
C GLU A 182 31.41 0.34 -0.40
N GLY A 183 31.34 1.61 -0.82
CA GLY A 183 30.68 2.03 -2.06
C GLY A 183 29.17 1.79 -2.06
N LYS A 184 28.50 1.99 -0.92
CA LYS A 184 27.04 1.89 -0.85
C LYS A 184 26.38 3.11 -1.47
N ASP A 185 25.29 2.90 -2.20
CA ASP A 185 24.51 3.99 -2.80
C ASP A 185 23.68 4.73 -1.76
N VAL A 186 23.12 3.99 -0.79
CA VAL A 186 22.25 4.56 0.25
C VAL A 186 22.62 4.00 1.62
N LEU A 187 22.63 4.88 2.63
CA LEU A 187 22.66 4.53 4.05
C LEU A 187 21.40 5.03 4.73
N ILE A 188 20.65 4.13 5.38
CA ILE A 188 19.51 4.48 6.20
C ILE A 188 19.87 4.29 7.68
N ILE A 189 19.70 5.33 8.49
CA ILE A 189 20.03 5.32 9.91
C ILE A 189 18.73 5.16 10.71
N ASP A 190 18.58 4.01 11.39
CA ASP A 190 17.47 3.72 12.30
C ASP A 190 17.81 4.25 13.70
N THR A 191 17.08 5.27 14.15
CA THR A 191 17.34 5.91 15.44
C THR A 191 16.45 5.38 16.57
N SER A 192 16.83 5.64 17.81
CA SER A 192 15.98 5.40 18.95
C SER A 192 14.65 6.15 18.87
N GLY A 193 13.65 5.64 19.55
CA GLY A 193 12.40 6.35 19.79
C GLY A 193 12.07 6.35 21.28
N ARG A 194 11.56 7.45 21.77
CA ARG A 194 10.99 7.54 23.14
C ARG A 194 9.48 7.56 23.08
N LEU A 195 8.84 7.37 24.21
CA LEU A 195 7.37 7.36 24.31
C LEU A 195 6.75 8.73 24.02
N HIS A 196 7.51 9.80 24.32
CA HIS A 196 7.08 11.18 24.12
C HIS A 196 8.19 11.99 23.46
N VAL A 197 7.80 13.11 22.88
CA VAL A 197 8.74 14.13 22.40
C VAL A 197 9.35 14.81 23.65
N ASP A 198 10.61 14.56 23.90
CA ASP A 198 11.36 15.16 25.01
C ASP A 198 12.67 15.81 24.53
N GLN A 199 13.29 16.61 25.39
CA GLN A 199 14.50 17.36 25.03
C GLN A 199 15.70 16.45 24.73
N GLU A 200 15.80 15.29 25.40
CA GLU A 200 16.91 14.36 25.17
C GLU A 200 16.82 13.69 23.81
N LEU A 201 15.62 13.23 23.40
CA LEU A 201 15.38 12.68 22.06
C LEU A 201 15.71 13.72 20.99
N MET A 202 15.23 14.94 21.14
CA MET A 202 15.46 16.02 20.20
C MET A 202 16.92 16.41 20.09
N ALA A 203 17.65 16.45 21.23
CA ALA A 203 19.09 16.72 21.26
C ALA A 203 19.89 15.59 20.59
N GLU A 204 19.55 14.32 20.86
CA GLU A 204 20.20 13.18 20.21
C GLU A 204 20.03 13.20 18.69
N LEU A 205 18.80 13.38 18.21
CA LEU A 205 18.51 13.47 16.77
C LEU A 205 19.22 14.65 16.12
N ALA A 206 19.26 15.82 16.77
CA ALA A 206 19.99 17.00 16.28
C ALA A 206 21.49 16.74 16.21
N ASN A 207 22.07 16.04 17.19
CA ASN A 207 23.48 15.66 17.18
C ASN A 207 23.82 14.64 16.09
N ILE A 208 22.96 13.62 15.89
CA ILE A 208 23.12 12.67 14.80
C ILE A 208 23.03 13.42 13.46
N LYS A 209 21.98 14.24 13.25
CA LYS A 209 21.81 15.05 12.04
C LYS A 209 23.02 15.91 11.74
N LYS A 210 23.60 16.57 12.75
CA LYS A 210 24.81 17.38 12.61
C LYS A 210 26.04 16.55 12.21
N ALA A 211 26.18 15.35 12.79
CA ALA A 211 27.32 14.47 12.54
C ALA A 211 27.31 13.86 11.15
N VAL A 212 26.14 13.39 10.68
CA VAL A 212 26.05 12.66 9.40
C VAL A 212 25.59 13.52 8.22
N LYS A 213 25.00 14.70 8.47
CA LYS A 213 24.46 15.61 7.45
C LYS A 213 23.58 14.85 6.45
N PRO A 214 22.45 14.30 6.88
CA PRO A 214 21.60 13.49 6.04
C PRO A 214 21.05 14.33 4.86
N HIS A 215 20.78 13.67 3.74
CA HIS A 215 20.13 14.26 2.58
C HIS A 215 18.63 14.40 2.82
N ASP A 216 18.04 13.41 3.53
CA ASP A 216 16.66 13.46 3.99
C ASP A 216 16.57 13.00 5.45
N VAL A 217 15.72 13.68 6.20
CA VAL A 217 15.22 13.26 7.51
C VAL A 217 13.78 12.84 7.33
N LEU A 218 13.46 11.58 7.55
CA LEU A 218 12.12 11.04 7.41
C LEU A 218 11.49 10.81 8.78
N LEU A 219 10.37 11.49 9.03
CA LEU A 219 9.59 11.28 10.23
C LEU A 219 8.64 10.10 10.04
N VAL A 220 8.78 9.08 10.88
CA VAL A 220 7.91 7.90 10.88
C VAL A 220 6.79 8.10 11.88
N VAL A 221 5.55 8.13 11.39
CA VAL A 221 4.35 8.30 12.21
C VAL A 221 3.38 7.13 12.04
N ASP A 222 2.69 6.79 13.12
CA ASP A 222 1.66 5.77 13.14
C ASP A 222 0.30 6.39 12.78
N ALA A 223 -0.28 6.00 11.66
CA ALA A 223 -1.56 6.52 11.20
C ALA A 223 -2.71 6.24 12.18
N MET A 224 -2.63 5.14 12.93
CA MET A 224 -3.68 4.75 13.88
C MET A 224 -3.80 5.69 15.09
N THR A 225 -2.77 6.50 15.36
CA THR A 225 -2.82 7.48 16.48
C THR A 225 -3.60 8.75 16.13
N GLY A 226 -4.08 8.89 14.89
CA GLY A 226 -4.96 9.99 14.48
C GLY A 226 -4.31 11.36 14.66
N GLN A 227 -4.97 12.27 15.36
CA GLN A 227 -4.44 13.62 15.58
C GLN A 227 -3.16 13.68 16.42
N ASP A 228 -2.89 12.68 17.26
CA ASP A 228 -1.61 12.62 17.98
C ASP A 228 -0.42 12.49 17.02
N ALA A 229 -0.58 11.76 15.89
CA ALA A 229 0.43 11.73 14.84
C ALA A 229 0.73 13.11 14.27
N VAL A 230 -0.30 13.94 14.10
CA VAL A 230 -0.19 15.31 13.58
C VAL A 230 0.52 16.20 14.60
N ASN A 231 0.13 16.12 15.89
CA ASN A 231 0.74 16.88 16.97
C ASN A 231 2.24 16.54 17.13
N VAL A 232 2.58 15.25 17.04
CA VAL A 232 3.97 14.78 17.05
C VAL A 232 4.73 15.35 15.85
N ALA A 233 4.15 15.29 14.65
CA ALA A 233 4.78 15.80 13.44
C ALA A 233 5.03 17.32 13.53
N GLU A 234 4.11 18.10 14.12
CA GLU A 234 4.27 19.54 14.34
C GLU A 234 5.48 19.81 15.26
N GLN A 235 5.57 19.11 16.40
CA GLN A 235 6.70 19.26 17.34
C GLN A 235 8.05 18.87 16.71
N PHE A 236 8.09 17.78 15.93
CA PHE A 236 9.31 17.40 15.20
C PHE A 236 9.69 18.43 14.11
N ALA A 237 8.71 19.04 13.45
CA ALA A 237 8.97 20.08 12.44
C ALA A 237 9.66 21.32 13.01
N GLU A 238 9.29 21.71 14.25
CA GLU A 238 9.87 22.85 14.94
C GLU A 238 11.35 22.63 15.31
N VAL A 239 11.73 21.41 15.74
CA VAL A 239 13.04 21.14 16.32
C VAL A 239 14.00 20.43 15.37
N VAL A 240 13.55 19.35 14.72
CA VAL A 240 14.40 18.49 13.88
C VAL A 240 14.38 18.90 12.41
N GLN A 241 13.31 19.57 11.98
CA GLN A 241 13.13 20.00 10.58
C GLN A 241 13.30 18.83 9.62
N PHE A 242 12.38 17.88 9.68
CA PHE A 242 12.34 16.74 8.76
C PHE A 242 11.91 17.15 7.34
N ASP A 243 12.20 16.32 6.34
CA ASP A 243 11.98 16.62 4.93
C ASP A 243 10.73 15.93 4.38
N GLY A 244 10.38 14.76 4.93
CA GLY A 244 9.20 14.00 4.54
C GLY A 244 8.70 13.07 5.64
N VAL A 245 7.52 12.52 5.42
CA VAL A 245 6.84 11.62 6.36
C VAL A 245 6.73 10.22 5.77
N VAL A 246 7.01 9.21 6.60
CA VAL A 246 6.65 7.81 6.34
C VAL A 246 5.47 7.46 7.23
N MET A 247 4.33 7.20 6.62
CA MET A 247 3.12 6.85 7.35
C MET A 247 2.99 5.33 7.46
N THR A 248 2.94 4.83 8.69
CA THR A 248 2.85 3.39 8.98
C THR A 248 1.45 2.99 9.43
N LYS A 249 1.15 1.69 9.37
CA LYS A 249 -0.09 1.06 9.84
C LYS A 249 -1.36 1.62 9.19
N LEU A 250 -1.25 2.10 7.95
CA LEU A 250 -2.39 2.63 7.20
C LEU A 250 -3.47 1.57 6.93
N ASP A 251 -3.11 0.29 6.93
CA ASP A 251 -4.05 -0.84 6.82
C ASP A 251 -5.02 -0.92 7.99
N GLY A 252 -4.59 -0.52 9.18
CA GLY A 252 -5.42 -0.45 10.40
C GLY A 252 -6.21 0.86 10.54
N ASP A 253 -5.88 1.90 9.78
CA ASP A 253 -6.55 3.19 9.85
C ASP A 253 -7.76 3.27 8.91
N ALA A 254 -8.96 3.12 9.48
CA ALA A 254 -10.21 3.27 8.74
C ALA A 254 -10.66 4.72 8.58
N ARG A 255 -10.11 5.67 9.37
CA ARG A 255 -10.50 7.08 9.40
C ARG A 255 -9.68 7.94 8.45
N GLY A 256 -8.34 7.82 8.50
CA GLY A 256 -7.42 8.53 7.60
C GLY A 256 -7.13 9.99 7.98
N GLY A 257 -7.55 10.42 9.16
CA GLY A 257 -7.42 11.82 9.60
C GLY A 257 -5.99 12.32 9.67
N ALA A 258 -5.04 11.47 10.10
CA ALA A 258 -3.63 11.82 10.14
C ALA A 258 -3.08 12.08 8.74
N ALA A 259 -3.36 11.21 7.75
CA ALA A 259 -2.89 11.37 6.38
C ALA A 259 -3.40 12.65 5.71
N LEU A 260 -4.64 13.05 6.02
CA LEU A 260 -5.24 14.28 5.50
C LEU A 260 -4.75 15.55 6.22
N SER A 261 -4.16 15.43 7.42
CA SER A 261 -3.81 16.59 8.24
C SER A 261 -2.31 16.90 8.26
N VAL A 262 -1.44 15.89 8.18
CA VAL A 262 0.00 16.03 8.36
C VAL A 262 0.61 17.06 7.42
N LYS A 263 0.34 16.98 6.11
CA LYS A 263 0.87 17.92 5.11
C LYS A 263 0.38 19.35 5.35
N ALA A 264 -0.92 19.49 5.64
CA ALA A 264 -1.52 20.81 5.83
C ALA A 264 -0.99 21.53 7.09
N ILE A 265 -0.66 20.77 8.14
CA ILE A 265 -0.15 21.31 9.41
C ILE A 265 1.36 21.54 9.37
N THR A 266 2.13 20.59 8.85
CA THR A 266 3.60 20.63 8.88
C THR A 266 4.23 21.25 7.65
N GLY A 267 3.49 21.39 6.56
CA GLY A 267 4.02 21.77 5.24
C GLY A 267 4.86 20.68 4.56
N LYS A 268 5.09 19.52 5.21
CA LYS A 268 5.95 18.45 4.73
C LYS A 268 5.17 17.33 4.05
N PRO A 269 5.65 16.79 2.91
CA PRO A 269 4.92 15.77 2.16
C PRO A 269 4.98 14.41 2.88
N ILE A 270 3.94 13.60 2.66
CA ILE A 270 4.03 12.16 2.91
C ILE A 270 4.75 11.56 1.70
N LEU A 271 5.89 10.90 1.91
CA LEU A 271 6.68 10.27 0.84
C LEU A 271 6.31 8.81 0.66
N PHE A 272 6.14 8.08 1.77
CA PHE A 272 5.90 6.65 1.76
C PHE A 272 4.76 6.24 2.69
N ALA A 273 4.09 5.17 2.30
CA ALA A 273 3.01 4.52 3.02
C ALA A 273 3.32 3.05 3.29
N SER A 274 3.17 2.63 4.55
CA SER A 274 3.23 1.22 4.93
C SER A 274 1.81 0.70 5.17
N THR A 275 1.42 -0.30 4.38
CA THR A 275 0.04 -0.82 4.26
C THR A 275 -0.09 -2.24 4.81
N GLY A 276 0.77 -2.61 5.77
CA GLY A 276 0.74 -3.91 6.44
C GLY A 276 2.08 -4.26 7.07
N GLU A 277 2.22 -5.48 7.61
CA GLU A 277 3.42 -5.92 8.35
C GLU A 277 4.55 -6.43 7.45
N LYS A 278 4.22 -6.99 6.28
CA LYS A 278 5.21 -7.60 5.38
C LYS A 278 6.11 -6.55 4.73
N LEU A 279 7.35 -6.92 4.40
CA LEU A 279 8.34 -6.03 3.79
C LEU A 279 7.95 -5.52 2.39
N ASP A 280 7.08 -6.24 1.68
CA ASP A 280 6.54 -5.86 0.36
C ASP A 280 5.32 -4.93 0.44
N GLN A 281 4.79 -4.69 1.65
CA GLN A 281 3.67 -3.78 1.88
C GLN A 281 4.18 -2.37 2.21
N PHE A 282 4.86 -1.77 1.24
CA PHE A 282 5.43 -0.43 1.31
C PHE A 282 5.45 0.20 -0.09
N GLU A 283 4.91 1.39 -0.22
CA GLU A 283 4.77 2.05 -1.51
C GLU A 283 4.99 3.57 -1.37
N ARG A 284 5.32 4.24 -2.47
CA ARG A 284 5.26 5.71 -2.52
C ARG A 284 3.85 6.16 -2.22
N PHE A 285 3.75 7.28 -1.52
CA PHE A 285 2.47 7.88 -1.27
C PHE A 285 2.05 8.73 -2.49
N HIS A 286 0.92 8.35 -3.09
CA HIS A 286 0.34 9.02 -4.25
C HIS A 286 -0.94 9.75 -3.83
N PRO A 287 -0.89 11.07 -3.58
CA PRO A 287 -2.05 11.87 -3.14
C PRO A 287 -3.27 11.73 -4.05
N ASP A 288 -3.07 11.77 -5.36
CA ASP A 288 -4.10 11.63 -6.38
C ASP A 288 -4.81 10.27 -6.32
N ARG A 289 -4.06 9.18 -6.17
CA ARG A 289 -4.61 7.83 -6.05
C ARG A 289 -5.36 7.64 -4.73
N MET A 290 -4.85 8.24 -3.64
CA MET A 290 -5.53 8.22 -2.35
C MET A 290 -6.85 9.00 -2.39
N ALA A 291 -6.88 10.16 -3.01
CA ALA A 291 -8.12 10.92 -3.24
C ALA A 291 -9.14 10.10 -4.04
N GLN A 292 -8.71 9.44 -5.12
CA GLN A 292 -9.57 8.57 -5.93
C GLN A 292 -10.12 7.38 -5.14
N ARG A 293 -9.29 6.73 -4.29
CA ARG A 293 -9.74 5.64 -3.40
C ARG A 293 -10.81 6.12 -2.41
N ILE A 294 -10.58 7.27 -1.76
CA ILE A 294 -11.54 7.88 -0.81
C ILE A 294 -12.87 8.17 -1.52
N LEU A 295 -12.83 8.65 -2.75
CA LEU A 295 -14.03 8.99 -3.53
C LEU A 295 -14.70 7.78 -4.22
N GLY A 296 -14.13 6.58 -4.08
CA GLY A 296 -14.66 5.37 -4.72
C GLY A 296 -14.50 5.33 -6.23
N MET A 297 -13.59 6.12 -6.77
CA MET A 297 -13.27 6.17 -8.20
C MET A 297 -12.32 5.05 -8.62
N GLY A 298 -11.83 4.27 -7.65
CA GLY A 298 -10.86 3.20 -7.84
C GLY A 298 -9.42 3.73 -7.95
N ASP A 299 -8.48 2.80 -8.01
CA ASP A 299 -7.07 3.10 -8.20
C ASP A 299 -6.50 2.21 -9.31
N MET A 300 -6.88 2.54 -10.54
CA MET A 300 -6.49 1.77 -11.72
C MET A 300 -4.98 1.85 -11.99
N MET A 301 -4.33 2.97 -11.68
CA MET A 301 -2.89 3.12 -11.92
C MET A 301 -2.07 2.21 -11.01
N THR A 302 -2.37 2.17 -9.72
CA THR A 302 -1.70 1.21 -8.80
C THR A 302 -1.97 -0.24 -9.20
N LEU A 303 -3.18 -0.56 -9.68
CA LEU A 303 -3.50 -1.91 -10.16
C LEU A 303 -2.67 -2.26 -11.41
N ILE A 304 -2.54 -1.33 -12.36
CA ILE A 304 -1.73 -1.50 -13.58
C ILE A 304 -0.25 -1.69 -13.22
N GLU A 305 0.32 -0.82 -12.37
CA GLU A 305 1.72 -0.91 -11.93
C GLU A 305 2.02 -2.23 -11.21
N LYS A 306 1.11 -2.67 -10.32
CA LYS A 306 1.24 -3.99 -9.68
C LYS A 306 1.14 -5.13 -10.69
N ALA A 307 0.27 -5.01 -11.67
CA ALA A 307 0.15 -6.01 -12.74
C ALA A 307 1.42 -6.03 -13.62
N GLU A 308 1.94 -4.87 -14.01
CA GLU A 308 3.17 -4.74 -14.80
C GLU A 308 4.40 -5.29 -14.05
N SER A 309 4.54 -4.98 -12.76
CA SER A 309 5.65 -5.50 -11.94
C SER A 309 5.64 -7.01 -11.75
N ALA A 310 4.47 -7.63 -11.85
CA ALA A 310 4.30 -9.09 -11.81
C ALA A 310 4.28 -9.74 -13.20
N TYR A 311 4.29 -8.92 -14.26
CA TYR A 311 4.19 -9.37 -15.63
C TYR A 311 5.55 -9.81 -16.15
N ASP A 312 5.64 -11.10 -16.50
CA ASP A 312 6.79 -11.71 -17.16
C ASP A 312 6.38 -11.99 -18.61
N GLU A 313 6.89 -11.19 -19.56
CA GLU A 313 6.51 -11.29 -20.97
C GLU A 313 6.74 -12.68 -21.58
N GLU A 314 7.85 -13.32 -21.23
CA GLU A 314 8.15 -14.66 -21.74
C GLU A 314 7.14 -15.69 -21.24
N ARG A 315 6.77 -15.61 -19.95
CA ARG A 315 5.78 -16.49 -19.35
C ARG A 315 4.37 -16.23 -19.87
N ALA A 316 4.02 -14.98 -20.12
CA ALA A 316 2.72 -14.63 -20.71
C ALA A 316 2.58 -15.18 -22.12
N ALA A 317 3.61 -15.07 -22.95
CA ALA A 317 3.65 -15.67 -24.29
C ALA A 317 3.58 -17.21 -24.24
N GLU A 318 4.25 -17.85 -23.28
CA GLU A 318 4.18 -19.28 -23.06
C GLU A 318 2.76 -19.73 -22.64
N LEU A 319 2.13 -18.97 -21.73
CA LEU A 319 0.77 -19.24 -21.27
C LEU A 319 -0.24 -19.14 -22.42
N GLU A 320 -0.15 -18.08 -23.23
CA GLU A 320 -1.01 -17.91 -24.41
C GLU A 320 -0.83 -19.08 -25.38
N ARG A 321 0.40 -19.52 -25.66
CA ARG A 321 0.68 -20.67 -26.47
C ARG A 321 0.07 -21.95 -25.92
N LYS A 322 0.19 -22.20 -24.60
CA LYS A 322 -0.41 -23.37 -23.93
C LYS A 322 -1.94 -23.34 -23.98
N LEU A 323 -2.54 -22.17 -23.80
CA LEU A 323 -4.01 -22.00 -23.92
C LEU A 323 -4.51 -22.29 -25.33
N ARG A 324 -3.83 -21.77 -26.36
CA ARG A 324 -4.16 -22.05 -27.76
C ARG A 324 -4.03 -23.54 -28.13
N LYS A 325 -3.01 -24.21 -27.58
CA LYS A 325 -2.76 -25.66 -27.82
C LYS A 325 -3.58 -26.58 -26.89
N SER A 326 -4.39 -26.03 -25.99
CA SER A 326 -5.14 -26.79 -24.96
C SER A 326 -4.24 -27.58 -23.98
N GLU A 327 -3.02 -27.14 -23.80
CA GLU A 327 -2.01 -27.74 -22.91
C GLU A 327 -2.01 -27.12 -21.49
N PHE A 328 -2.94 -26.20 -21.21
CA PHE A 328 -3.07 -25.56 -19.88
C PHE A 328 -3.48 -26.58 -18.83
N GLY A 329 -2.58 -26.82 -17.85
CA GLY A 329 -2.72 -27.81 -16.79
C GLY A 329 -2.97 -27.20 -15.41
N LEU A 330 -3.10 -28.06 -14.40
CA LEU A 330 -3.23 -27.64 -13.00
C LEU A 330 -1.93 -27.04 -12.43
N ASP A 331 -0.75 -27.37 -13.02
CA ASP A 331 0.50 -26.73 -12.65
C ASP A 331 0.51 -25.24 -13.09
N ASP A 332 0.06 -24.96 -14.31
CA ASP A 332 -0.07 -23.60 -14.83
C ASP A 332 -1.09 -22.81 -14.02
N PHE A 333 -2.20 -23.42 -13.64
CA PHE A 333 -3.20 -22.82 -12.75
C PHE A 333 -2.62 -22.46 -11.37
N LEU A 334 -1.86 -23.36 -10.76
CA LEU A 334 -1.20 -23.12 -9.48
C LEU A 334 -0.21 -21.95 -9.57
N GLU A 335 0.55 -21.87 -10.66
CA GLU A 335 1.49 -20.77 -10.87
C GLU A 335 0.76 -19.44 -11.03
N GLN A 336 -0.34 -19.38 -11.82
CA GLN A 336 -1.19 -18.19 -11.93
C GLN A 336 -1.76 -17.75 -10.57
N MET A 337 -2.23 -18.68 -9.77
CA MET A 337 -2.69 -18.40 -8.42
C MET A 337 -1.58 -17.79 -7.54
N ARG A 338 -0.36 -18.31 -7.63
CA ARG A 338 0.79 -17.76 -6.90
C ARG A 338 1.16 -16.37 -7.37
N GLN A 339 1.10 -16.09 -8.67
CA GLN A 339 1.32 -14.75 -9.23
C GLN A 339 0.28 -13.75 -8.71
N ILE A 340 -1.00 -14.10 -8.73
CA ILE A 340 -2.07 -13.25 -8.17
C ILE A 340 -1.81 -12.97 -6.68
N ARG A 341 -1.38 -13.97 -5.90
CA ARG A 341 -1.04 -13.78 -4.47
C ARG A 341 0.17 -12.86 -4.27
N ARG A 342 1.11 -12.79 -5.22
CA ARG A 342 2.25 -11.84 -5.18
C ARG A 342 1.81 -10.39 -5.40
N LEU A 343 0.69 -10.14 -6.09
CA LEU A 343 0.11 -8.80 -6.27
C LEU A 343 -0.43 -8.20 -4.97
N GLY A 344 -0.58 -9.02 -3.92
CA GLY A 344 -1.12 -8.63 -2.63
C GLY A 344 -2.44 -9.31 -2.28
N PRO A 345 -3.05 -8.95 -1.13
CA PRO A 345 -4.34 -9.53 -0.73
C PRO A 345 -5.41 -9.27 -1.79
N LEU A 346 -6.14 -10.30 -2.21
CA LEU A 346 -7.19 -10.21 -3.23
C LEU A 346 -8.24 -9.15 -2.90
N GLN A 347 -8.55 -8.96 -1.64
CA GLN A 347 -9.49 -7.96 -1.16
C GLN A 347 -9.04 -6.53 -1.45
N SER A 348 -7.72 -6.28 -1.37
CA SER A 348 -7.12 -5.00 -1.74
C SER A 348 -7.18 -4.74 -3.24
N LEU A 349 -6.93 -5.77 -4.06
CA LEU A 349 -7.00 -5.68 -5.52
C LEU A 349 -8.42 -5.41 -6.02
N ILE A 350 -9.41 -6.08 -5.43
CA ILE A 350 -10.85 -5.86 -5.75
C ILE A 350 -11.25 -4.42 -5.40
N GLY A 351 -10.75 -3.88 -4.28
CA GLY A 351 -11.02 -2.51 -3.86
C GLY A 351 -10.47 -1.43 -4.81
N MET A 352 -9.49 -1.77 -5.66
CA MET A 352 -8.90 -0.85 -6.65
C MET A 352 -9.72 -0.76 -7.95
N ILE A 353 -10.65 -1.68 -8.19
CA ILE A 353 -11.47 -1.69 -9.42
C ILE A 353 -12.67 -0.75 -9.25
N PRO A 354 -12.83 0.28 -10.12
CA PRO A 354 -13.97 1.19 -10.05
C PRO A 354 -15.32 0.47 -10.17
N GLY A 355 -16.25 0.76 -9.29
CA GLY A 355 -17.63 0.23 -9.34
C GLY A 355 -17.83 -1.17 -8.76
N MET A 356 -16.79 -1.98 -8.56
CA MET A 356 -16.93 -3.34 -8.00
C MET A 356 -16.87 -3.40 -6.46
N GLY A 357 -16.37 -2.35 -5.82
CA GLY A 357 -16.13 -2.35 -4.37
C GLY A 357 -17.37 -2.53 -3.50
N LYS A 358 -18.57 -2.09 -3.94
CA LYS A 358 -19.81 -2.21 -3.17
C LYS A 358 -20.41 -3.63 -3.22
N GLU A 359 -20.32 -4.30 -4.35
CA GLU A 359 -20.95 -5.62 -4.54
C GLU A 359 -20.10 -6.76 -3.94
N LEU A 360 -18.79 -6.59 -3.85
CA LEU A 360 -17.87 -7.62 -3.38
C LEU A 360 -17.30 -7.37 -1.96
N ARG A 361 -17.60 -6.24 -1.32
CA ARG A 361 -17.19 -5.98 0.08
C ARG A 361 -17.69 -7.02 1.09
N GLY A 362 -18.72 -7.78 0.76
CA GLY A 362 -19.24 -8.88 1.57
C GLY A 362 -18.58 -10.23 1.33
N VAL A 363 -17.78 -10.36 0.29
CA VAL A 363 -17.11 -11.62 -0.06
C VAL A 363 -15.78 -11.68 0.70
N LYS A 364 -15.79 -12.31 1.86
CA LYS A 364 -14.53 -12.67 2.55
C LYS A 364 -13.84 -13.75 1.73
N VAL A 365 -12.80 -13.37 1.01
CA VAL A 365 -11.91 -14.35 0.36
C VAL A 365 -11.05 -14.98 1.48
N ASP A 366 -11.35 -16.22 1.82
CA ASP A 366 -10.59 -16.97 2.82
C ASP A 366 -9.23 -17.37 2.19
N GLU A 367 -8.15 -16.74 2.62
CA GLU A 367 -6.78 -17.08 2.17
C GLU A 367 -6.45 -18.57 2.41
N ARG A 368 -7.10 -19.21 3.37
CA ARG A 368 -6.96 -20.67 3.64
C ARG A 368 -7.48 -21.52 2.49
N GLU A 369 -8.39 -21.01 1.66
CA GLU A 369 -8.84 -21.72 0.46
C GLU A 369 -7.74 -21.84 -0.57
N PHE A 370 -6.87 -20.85 -0.73
CA PHE A 370 -5.69 -20.93 -1.58
C PHE A 370 -4.73 -22.03 -1.12
N ASP A 371 -4.44 -22.08 0.18
CA ASP A 371 -3.55 -23.09 0.74
C ASP A 371 -4.16 -24.51 0.57
N ARG A 372 -5.47 -24.63 0.68
CA ARG A 372 -6.21 -25.86 0.46
C ARG A 372 -6.16 -26.33 -0.99
N ILE A 373 -6.38 -25.42 -1.93
CA ILE A 373 -6.26 -25.68 -3.38
C ILE A 373 -4.83 -26.10 -3.73
N GLN A 374 -3.84 -25.38 -3.23
CA GLN A 374 -2.43 -25.72 -3.41
C GLN A 374 -2.10 -27.11 -2.89
N ALA A 375 -2.56 -27.45 -1.68
CA ALA A 375 -2.33 -28.79 -1.08
C ALA A 375 -2.95 -29.90 -1.93
N ILE A 376 -4.15 -29.69 -2.48
CA ILE A 376 -4.83 -30.65 -3.38
C ILE A 376 -3.98 -30.85 -4.64
N ILE A 377 -3.55 -29.77 -5.31
CA ILE A 377 -2.78 -29.85 -6.57
C ILE A 377 -1.41 -30.52 -6.30
N LEU A 378 -0.72 -30.14 -5.22
CA LEU A 378 0.58 -30.75 -4.87
C LEU A 378 0.48 -32.23 -4.50
N SER A 379 -0.68 -32.71 -4.08
CA SER A 379 -0.97 -34.13 -3.80
C SER A 379 -1.25 -34.95 -5.07
N MET A 380 -1.33 -34.32 -6.22
CA MET A 380 -1.48 -34.98 -7.52
C MET A 380 -0.11 -35.33 -8.12
N THR A 381 -0.04 -36.40 -8.91
CA THR A 381 1.13 -36.70 -9.72
C THR A 381 1.29 -35.72 -10.88
N PRO A 382 2.49 -35.53 -11.46
CA PRO A 382 2.69 -34.67 -12.61
C PRO A 382 1.77 -35.00 -13.81
N GLN A 383 1.49 -36.29 -14.01
CA GLN A 383 0.57 -36.75 -15.05
C GLN A 383 -0.90 -36.33 -14.76
N GLU A 384 -1.33 -36.44 -13.50
CA GLU A 384 -2.68 -36.04 -13.08
C GLU A 384 -2.90 -34.51 -13.16
N ARG A 385 -1.85 -33.72 -12.94
CA ARG A 385 -1.92 -32.26 -13.07
C ARG A 385 -2.04 -31.82 -14.53
N ARG A 386 -1.39 -32.55 -15.48
CA ARG A 386 -1.52 -32.29 -16.91
C ARG A 386 -2.85 -32.81 -17.49
N HIS A 387 -3.32 -33.95 -16.95
CA HIS A 387 -4.50 -34.68 -17.40
C HIS A 387 -5.51 -34.90 -16.28
N PRO A 388 -6.25 -33.86 -15.87
CA PRO A 388 -7.20 -33.94 -14.73
C PRO A 388 -8.33 -34.96 -14.95
N GLU A 389 -8.63 -35.30 -16.21
CA GLU A 389 -9.61 -36.32 -16.59
C GLU A 389 -9.26 -37.72 -16.09
N LEU A 390 -8.00 -37.99 -15.75
CA LEU A 390 -7.54 -39.25 -15.17
C LEU A 390 -7.91 -39.39 -13.69
N ILE A 391 -8.31 -38.29 -13.01
CA ILE A 391 -8.57 -38.28 -11.58
C ILE A 391 -9.99 -38.81 -11.30
N LYS A 392 -10.10 -40.14 -11.19
CA LYS A 392 -11.33 -40.87 -10.91
C LYS A 392 -11.16 -41.80 -9.69
N GLY A 393 -12.26 -42.16 -9.08
CA GLY A 393 -12.35 -43.21 -8.04
C GLY A 393 -11.23 -43.13 -6.96
N SER A 394 -10.39 -44.15 -6.93
CA SER A 394 -9.29 -44.28 -5.97
C SER A 394 -8.25 -43.16 -5.98
N ARG A 395 -8.02 -42.54 -7.14
CA ARG A 395 -7.11 -41.37 -7.27
C ARG A 395 -7.63 -40.18 -6.48
N ARG A 396 -8.96 -39.90 -6.53
CA ARG A 396 -9.58 -38.84 -5.72
C ARG A 396 -9.42 -39.08 -4.22
N LEU A 397 -9.58 -40.34 -3.78
CA LEU A 397 -9.40 -40.71 -2.39
C LEU A 397 -7.94 -40.49 -1.94
N ARG A 398 -6.96 -40.91 -2.76
CA ARG A 398 -5.55 -40.72 -2.49
C ARG A 398 -5.18 -39.24 -2.38
N ILE A 399 -5.64 -38.43 -3.34
CA ILE A 399 -5.39 -37.00 -3.37
C ILE A 399 -6.03 -36.32 -2.15
N ALA A 400 -7.28 -36.65 -1.83
CA ALA A 400 -7.97 -36.11 -0.66
C ALA A 400 -7.25 -36.42 0.64
N LYS A 401 -6.77 -37.68 0.81
CA LYS A 401 -6.00 -38.09 1.97
C LYS A 401 -4.64 -37.38 2.05
N GLY A 402 -3.92 -37.26 0.92
CA GLY A 402 -2.62 -36.58 0.84
C GLY A 402 -2.66 -35.08 1.12
N SER A 403 -3.76 -34.43 0.75
CA SER A 403 -3.97 -32.98 0.93
C SER A 403 -4.66 -32.62 2.27
N GLY A 404 -5.01 -33.61 3.10
CA GLY A 404 -5.77 -33.33 4.32
C GLY A 404 -7.18 -32.82 4.07
N THR A 405 -7.76 -33.07 2.88
CA THR A 405 -9.09 -32.61 2.47
C THR A 405 -10.06 -33.79 2.25
N ASN A 406 -11.22 -33.53 1.70
CA ASN A 406 -12.22 -34.56 1.36
C ASN A 406 -12.37 -34.72 -0.15
N VAL A 407 -12.96 -35.84 -0.57
CA VAL A 407 -13.20 -36.17 -2.00
C VAL A 407 -14.07 -35.12 -2.70
N GLN A 408 -14.96 -34.47 -1.95
CA GLN A 408 -15.83 -33.42 -2.51
C GLN A 408 -15.04 -32.18 -2.89
N ALA A 409 -14.09 -31.75 -2.07
CA ALA A 409 -13.20 -30.64 -2.37
C ALA A 409 -12.36 -30.92 -3.63
N VAL A 410 -11.82 -32.12 -3.77
CA VAL A 410 -11.10 -32.55 -4.98
C VAL A 410 -11.99 -32.50 -6.23
N LYS A 411 -13.23 -33.00 -6.14
CA LYS A 411 -14.21 -32.92 -7.26
C LYS A 411 -14.55 -31.48 -7.64
N GLN A 412 -14.74 -30.64 -6.63
CA GLN A 412 -15.11 -29.24 -6.82
C GLN A 412 -13.97 -28.48 -7.51
N LEU A 413 -12.73 -28.68 -7.07
CA LEU A 413 -11.55 -28.05 -7.71
C LEU A 413 -11.44 -28.46 -9.19
N ILE A 414 -11.55 -29.76 -9.50
CA ILE A 414 -11.48 -30.23 -10.89
C ILE A 414 -12.59 -29.59 -11.74
N LYS A 415 -13.81 -29.56 -11.24
CA LYS A 415 -14.93 -28.93 -11.94
C LYS A 415 -14.71 -27.43 -12.19
N GLN A 416 -14.25 -26.70 -11.18
CA GLN A 416 -13.94 -25.27 -11.30
C GLN A 416 -12.80 -25.04 -12.29
N PHE A 417 -11.74 -25.85 -12.25
CA PHE A 417 -10.63 -25.79 -13.19
C PHE A 417 -11.10 -26.01 -14.64
N GLU A 418 -11.93 -27.02 -14.89
CA GLU A 418 -12.47 -27.29 -16.23
C GLU A 418 -13.34 -26.13 -16.74
N GLN A 419 -14.16 -25.54 -15.90
CA GLN A 419 -14.97 -24.36 -16.26
C GLN A 419 -14.09 -23.18 -16.62
N MET A 420 -13.10 -22.86 -15.77
CA MET A 420 -12.15 -21.79 -16.01
C MET A 420 -11.36 -22.03 -17.30
N ARG A 421 -10.85 -23.24 -17.54
CA ARG A 421 -10.14 -23.60 -18.77
C ARG A 421 -10.98 -23.36 -20.03
N LYS A 422 -12.30 -23.63 -19.98
CA LYS A 422 -13.23 -23.33 -21.09
C LYS A 422 -13.34 -21.83 -21.34
N VAL A 423 -13.49 -21.03 -20.27
CA VAL A 423 -13.59 -19.56 -20.36
C VAL A 423 -12.31 -18.97 -20.93
N MET A 424 -11.14 -19.33 -20.39
CA MET A 424 -9.85 -18.85 -20.88
C MET A 424 -9.60 -19.21 -22.33
N ARG A 425 -10.01 -20.41 -22.77
CA ARG A 425 -9.92 -20.81 -24.17
C ARG A 425 -10.80 -19.97 -25.08
N SER A 426 -12.01 -19.61 -24.67
CA SER A 426 -12.91 -18.73 -25.41
C SER A 426 -12.30 -17.32 -25.58
N VAL A 427 -11.71 -16.79 -24.51
CA VAL A 427 -11.02 -15.50 -24.52
C VAL A 427 -9.79 -15.53 -25.45
N ALA A 428 -8.98 -16.57 -25.38
CA ALA A 428 -7.80 -16.75 -26.24
C ALA A 428 -8.16 -16.90 -27.75
N GLN A 429 -9.42 -17.25 -28.03
CA GLN A 429 -9.97 -17.32 -29.39
C GLN A 429 -10.69 -16.02 -29.83
N GLY A 430 -10.58 -14.95 -29.04
CA GLY A 430 -11.21 -13.65 -29.35
C GLY A 430 -12.72 -13.59 -29.10
N ARG A 431 -13.32 -14.59 -28.44
CA ARG A 431 -14.74 -14.60 -28.08
C ARG A 431 -14.91 -14.15 -26.66
N MET A 432 -15.52 -12.97 -26.43
CA MET A 432 -15.86 -12.52 -25.09
C MET A 432 -16.97 -13.40 -24.49
N PRO A 433 -16.73 -14.10 -23.37
CA PRO A 433 -17.79 -14.84 -22.69
C PRO A 433 -18.74 -13.86 -22.00
N ASP A 434 -20.04 -14.18 -22.01
CA ASP A 434 -21.06 -13.45 -21.25
C ASP A 434 -20.82 -13.65 -19.74
N LEU A 435 -20.15 -12.68 -19.13
CA LEU A 435 -19.83 -12.66 -17.70
C LEU A 435 -21.12 -12.71 -16.82
N GLY A 436 -22.23 -12.17 -17.31
CA GLY A 436 -23.52 -12.19 -16.61
C GLY A 436 -24.14 -13.60 -16.54
N ALA A 437 -23.92 -14.43 -17.56
CA ALA A 437 -24.35 -15.82 -17.57
C ALA A 437 -23.49 -16.71 -16.65
N LEU A 438 -22.17 -16.43 -16.56
CA LEU A 438 -21.24 -17.13 -15.68
C LEU A 438 -21.51 -16.86 -14.19
N MET A 439 -21.84 -15.63 -13.81
CA MET A 439 -22.17 -15.29 -12.42
C MET A 439 -23.50 -15.92 -11.97
N ARG A 440 -24.45 -16.15 -12.88
CA ARG A 440 -25.72 -16.83 -12.57
C ARG A 440 -25.59 -18.35 -12.36
N GLN A 441 -24.53 -18.99 -12.88
CA GLN A 441 -24.24 -20.41 -12.69
C GLN A 441 -23.36 -20.71 -11.46
N ALA A 442 -22.76 -19.70 -10.85
CA ALA A 442 -21.91 -19.83 -9.66
C ALA A 442 -22.69 -19.69 -8.34
N ARG A 443 -23.98 -19.34 -8.41
CA ARG A 443 -24.93 -19.42 -7.30
C ARG A 443 -25.61 -20.80 -7.34
#